data_02050759935e4f3684e58745f2937ca4
#
_entry.id   02050759935e4f3684e58745f2937ca4
#
_cell.length_a   1.000
_cell.length_b   1.000
_cell.length_c   1.000
_cell.angle_alpha   90.00
_cell.angle_beta   90.00
_cell.angle_gamma   90.00
#
_symmetry.space_group_name_H-M   'P 1'
#
loop_
_entity.id
_entity.type
_entity.pdbx_description
1 polymer ?
#
loop_
_entity_poly.entity_id
_entity_poly.type
_entity_poly.pdbx_seq_one_letter_code
_entity_poly.pdbx_strand_id
1 'polypeptide(L)'
;MHRSYFNGSEKYCKDNYMMISLFGTGFLPKLWAAKKRIDSVLNHIPLLPNSFSDRFLQFVFGLLPSHLPKSMRNYRDKFEHHLVIKANDGVIDEVRQLLDNLTSDPDRDLGFFECNPKEAKAALLHRFVAGSASGRIKLIKKDKVGDLMPFDIALRRNDEDWHNILPLELKNQLAAPLCLSHFFCLVVHHDFVLKKGVDPKTFKAKYLAHLDARGAKYPAEHNVGHLYKAEPTLRDFYRGLDPTNSFNAGVGKMSKFKSYHEELS
;
A
#
# COMPACT_ATOMS: atom_id res chain seq x y z
N MET A 1 -6.43 6.04 4.71
CA MET A 1 -4.98 6.28 4.51
C MET A 1 -4.40 6.98 5.72
N HIS A 2 -3.25 6.55 6.20
CA HIS A 2 -2.49 7.26 7.24
C HIS A 2 -1.72 8.45 6.62
N ARG A 3 -1.48 9.52 7.39
CA ARG A 3 -0.73 10.74 6.96
C ARG A 3 0.62 10.41 6.30
N SER A 4 1.30 9.35 6.74
CA SER A 4 2.56 8.92 6.14
C SER A 4 2.46 8.59 4.63
N TYR A 5 1.32 8.04 4.21
CA TYR A 5 1.05 7.76 2.79
C TYR A 5 0.86 9.05 1.99
N PHE A 6 0.12 10.03 2.52
CA PHE A 6 -0.01 11.33 1.88
C PHE A 6 1.34 12.01 1.71
N ASN A 7 2.13 12.06 2.78
CA ASN A 7 3.46 12.68 2.74
C ASN A 7 4.42 11.92 1.80
N GLY A 8 4.37 10.60 1.85
CA GLY A 8 5.19 9.75 0.98
C GLY A 8 4.84 9.92 -0.49
N SER A 9 3.56 9.88 -0.84
CA SER A 9 3.12 10.04 -2.23
C SER A 9 3.33 11.47 -2.74
N GLU A 10 3.06 12.49 -1.94
CA GLU A 10 3.32 13.89 -2.32
C GLU A 10 4.80 14.13 -2.61
N LYS A 11 5.68 13.55 -1.78
CA LYS A 11 7.12 13.72 -1.93
C LYS A 11 7.73 12.88 -3.05
N TYR A 12 7.28 11.63 -3.21
CA TYR A 12 7.97 10.66 -4.08
C TYR A 12 7.19 10.26 -5.33
N CYS A 13 5.90 10.59 -5.45
CA CYS A 13 5.04 10.22 -6.57
C CYS A 13 4.46 11.42 -7.33
N LYS A 14 4.96 12.63 -7.10
CA LYS A 14 4.44 13.85 -7.71
C LYS A 14 4.62 13.85 -9.22
N ASP A 15 5.73 13.35 -9.71
CA ASP A 15 5.99 13.15 -11.14
C ASP A 15 4.92 12.23 -11.77
N ASN A 16 4.66 11.07 -11.17
CA ASN A 16 3.63 10.15 -11.63
C ASN A 16 2.24 10.81 -11.62
N TYR A 17 1.91 11.52 -10.53
CA TYR A 17 0.64 12.24 -10.43
C TYR A 17 0.47 13.24 -11.57
N MET A 18 1.47 14.10 -11.78
CA MET A 18 1.43 15.14 -12.81
C MET A 18 1.32 14.55 -14.22
N MET A 19 2.09 13.51 -14.50
CA MET A 19 2.07 12.84 -15.81
C MET A 19 0.72 12.18 -16.09
N ILE A 20 0.14 11.49 -15.11
CA ILE A 20 -1.18 10.87 -15.26
C ILE A 20 -2.27 11.92 -15.37
N SER A 21 -2.17 13.00 -14.60
CA SER A 21 -3.14 14.11 -14.67
C SER A 21 -3.17 14.77 -16.04
N LEU A 22 -2.02 14.87 -16.73
CA LEU A 22 -1.89 15.50 -18.05
C LEU A 22 -2.26 14.54 -19.19
N PHE A 23 -1.79 13.29 -19.13
CA PHE A 23 -1.83 12.37 -20.27
C PHE A 23 -2.77 11.17 -20.06
N GLY A 24 -3.34 11.03 -18.86
CA GLY A 24 -4.17 9.89 -18.48
C GLY A 24 -3.39 8.61 -18.19
N THR A 25 -4.07 7.61 -17.61
CA THR A 25 -3.47 6.33 -17.24
C THR A 25 -3.03 5.48 -18.44
N GLY A 26 -3.70 5.62 -19.59
CA GLY A 26 -3.36 4.90 -20.82
C GLY A 26 -1.98 5.24 -21.40
N PHE A 27 -1.41 6.39 -21.01
CA PHE A 27 -0.08 6.80 -21.44
C PHE A 27 1.05 6.17 -20.61
N LEU A 28 0.77 5.68 -19.40
CA LEU A 28 1.75 5.12 -18.47
C LEU A 28 2.65 4.02 -19.09
N PRO A 29 2.12 3.03 -19.83
CA PRO A 29 2.98 1.99 -20.43
C PRO A 29 4.01 2.56 -21.39
N LYS A 30 3.62 3.57 -22.19
CA LYS A 30 4.54 4.24 -23.15
C LYS A 30 5.60 5.05 -22.40
N LEU A 31 5.20 5.77 -21.37
CA LEU A 31 6.11 6.54 -20.52
C LEU A 31 7.14 5.64 -19.83
N TRP A 32 6.69 4.53 -19.28
CA TRP A 32 7.58 3.59 -18.61
C TRP A 32 8.52 2.88 -19.57
N ALA A 33 8.05 2.55 -20.78
CA ALA A 33 8.91 1.99 -21.84
C ALA A 33 9.99 2.99 -22.26
N ALA A 34 9.63 4.28 -22.45
CA ALA A 34 10.58 5.34 -22.76
C ALA A 34 11.60 5.53 -21.61
N LYS A 35 11.09 5.61 -20.36
CA LYS A 35 11.95 5.71 -19.18
C LYS A 35 12.92 4.54 -19.07
N LYS A 36 12.46 3.28 -19.29
CA LYS A 36 13.32 2.10 -19.27
C LYS A 36 14.45 2.16 -20.28
N ARG A 37 14.19 2.69 -21.48
CA ARG A 37 15.23 2.91 -22.50
C ARG A 37 16.24 3.96 -22.06
N ILE A 38 15.79 5.08 -21.53
CA ILE A 38 16.65 6.15 -20.98
C ILE A 38 17.50 5.57 -19.84
N ASP A 39 16.91 4.88 -18.88
CA ASP A 39 17.62 4.25 -17.77
C ASP A 39 18.67 3.24 -18.23
N SER A 40 18.36 2.48 -19.28
CA SER A 40 19.34 1.55 -19.88
C SER A 40 20.59 2.27 -20.38
N VAL A 41 20.45 3.45 -20.99
CA VAL A 41 21.58 4.26 -21.44
C VAL A 41 22.31 4.90 -20.25
N LEU A 42 21.57 5.53 -19.33
CA LEU A 42 22.15 6.25 -18.19
C LEU A 42 22.92 5.31 -17.24
N ASN A 43 22.46 4.08 -17.06
CA ASN A 43 23.10 3.09 -16.18
C ASN A 43 24.48 2.61 -16.73
N HIS A 44 24.81 2.87 -18.00
CA HIS A 44 26.13 2.60 -18.58
C HIS A 44 27.14 3.74 -18.37
N ILE A 45 26.70 4.88 -17.82
CA ILE A 45 27.58 6.00 -17.54
C ILE A 45 28.18 5.84 -16.14
N PRO A 46 29.51 5.58 -15.99
CA PRO A 46 30.13 5.21 -14.72
C PRO A 46 30.01 6.24 -13.60
N LEU A 47 29.82 7.51 -13.95
CA LEU A 47 29.72 8.61 -12.99
C LEU A 47 28.30 8.88 -12.49
N LEU A 48 27.28 8.25 -13.10
CA LEU A 48 25.90 8.44 -12.69
C LEU A 48 25.46 7.34 -11.72
N PRO A 49 24.82 7.70 -10.59
CA PRO A 49 24.29 6.70 -9.68
C PRO A 49 23.13 5.94 -10.33
N ASN A 50 23.00 4.67 -10.03
CA ASN A 50 21.78 3.90 -10.35
C ASN A 50 20.56 4.68 -9.87
N SER A 51 19.45 4.66 -10.64
CA SER A 51 18.25 5.47 -10.38
C SER A 51 18.43 7.00 -10.53
N PHE A 52 19.44 7.45 -11.29
CA PHE A 52 19.66 8.88 -11.54
C PHE A 52 18.40 9.55 -12.11
N SER A 53 17.76 8.95 -13.11
CA SER A 53 16.54 9.49 -13.72
C SER A 53 15.41 9.71 -12.70
N ASP A 54 15.21 8.76 -11.79
CA ASP A 54 14.20 8.87 -10.74
C ASP A 54 14.51 9.97 -9.73
N ARG A 55 15.78 10.10 -9.34
CA ARG A 55 16.24 11.16 -8.45
C ARG A 55 16.13 12.53 -9.11
N PHE A 56 16.48 12.61 -10.39
CA PHE A 56 16.37 13.85 -11.18
C PHE A 56 14.92 14.27 -11.35
N LEU A 57 14.03 13.36 -11.75
CA LEU A 57 12.60 13.65 -11.85
C LEU A 57 12.02 14.08 -10.50
N GLN A 58 12.35 13.37 -9.41
CA GLN A 58 11.92 13.78 -8.08
C GLN A 58 12.38 15.20 -7.72
N PHE A 59 13.63 15.53 -8.02
CA PHE A 59 14.16 16.88 -7.78
C PHE A 59 13.39 17.93 -8.57
N VAL A 60 13.26 17.76 -9.89
CA VAL A 60 12.57 18.71 -10.78
C VAL A 60 11.11 18.89 -10.35
N PHE A 61 10.38 17.80 -10.19
CA PHE A 61 8.97 17.89 -9.76
C PHE A 61 8.83 18.35 -8.30
N GLY A 62 9.86 18.17 -7.47
CA GLY A 62 9.91 18.70 -6.12
C GLY A 62 9.91 20.22 -6.05
N LEU A 63 10.42 20.90 -7.09
CA LEU A 63 10.41 22.36 -7.20
C LEU A 63 9.02 22.95 -7.50
N LEU A 64 8.11 22.13 -8.04
CA LEU A 64 6.76 22.56 -8.35
C LEU A 64 5.89 22.67 -7.08
N PRO A 65 4.80 23.47 -7.07
CA PRO A 65 3.84 23.51 -5.98
C PRO A 65 3.22 22.14 -5.70
N SER A 66 2.63 21.95 -4.52
CA SER A 66 1.91 20.71 -4.18
C SER A 66 0.83 20.41 -5.24
N HIS A 67 0.74 19.15 -5.63
CA HIS A 67 -0.31 18.70 -6.54
C HIS A 67 -1.66 18.46 -5.83
N LEU A 68 -1.64 18.42 -4.49
CA LEU A 68 -2.84 18.26 -3.69
C LEU A 68 -3.62 19.57 -3.58
N PRO A 69 -4.95 19.57 -3.71
CA PRO A 69 -5.81 20.71 -3.41
C PRO A 69 -5.58 21.24 -1.99
N LYS A 70 -5.84 22.54 -1.79
CA LYS A 70 -5.65 23.19 -0.49
C LYS A 70 -6.46 22.55 0.62
N SER A 71 -7.72 22.20 0.35
CA SER A 71 -8.61 21.48 1.26
C SER A 71 -7.99 20.16 1.74
N MET A 72 -7.51 19.33 0.83
CA MET A 72 -6.86 18.05 1.17
C MET A 72 -5.59 18.27 2.00
N ARG A 73 -4.78 19.28 1.69
CA ARG A 73 -3.57 19.59 2.47
C ARG A 73 -3.91 20.03 3.88
N ASN A 74 -4.91 20.88 4.04
CA ASN A 74 -5.36 21.33 5.35
C ASN A 74 -5.81 20.17 6.23
N TYR A 75 -6.59 19.23 5.67
CA TYR A 75 -7.03 18.04 6.38
C TYR A 75 -5.88 17.07 6.67
N ARG A 76 -4.97 16.86 5.72
CA ARG A 76 -3.75 16.06 5.93
C ARG A 76 -2.94 16.58 7.12
N ASP A 77 -2.79 17.90 7.23
CA ASP A 77 -1.97 18.51 8.26
C ASP A 77 -2.69 18.50 9.64
N LYS A 78 -4.01 18.54 9.62
CA LYS A 78 -4.82 18.50 10.85
C LYS A 78 -4.96 17.09 11.43
N PHE A 79 -5.28 16.09 10.59
CA PHE A 79 -5.61 14.75 11.04
C PHE A 79 -4.51 13.73 10.69
N GLU A 80 -4.40 12.65 11.48
CA GLU A 80 -3.44 11.56 11.23
C GLU A 80 -4.01 10.50 10.29
N HIS A 81 -5.32 10.23 10.37
CA HIS A 81 -6.01 9.23 9.56
C HIS A 81 -7.02 9.87 8.63
N HIS A 82 -7.12 9.38 7.41
CA HIS A 82 -7.98 9.94 6.36
C HIS A 82 -8.78 8.85 5.67
N LEU A 83 -10.08 9.07 5.55
CA LEU A 83 -11.00 8.22 4.80
C LEU A 83 -11.50 9.00 3.57
N VAL A 84 -11.37 8.39 2.40
CA VAL A 84 -11.99 8.90 1.17
C VAL A 84 -13.25 8.09 0.92
N ILE A 85 -14.39 8.75 0.94
CA ILE A 85 -15.70 8.13 0.72
C ILE A 85 -16.19 8.55 -0.67
N LYS A 86 -16.63 7.57 -1.46
CA LYS A 86 -17.38 7.81 -2.69
C LYS A 86 -18.80 7.32 -2.48
N ALA A 87 -19.74 8.23 -2.45
CA ALA A 87 -21.18 7.95 -2.36
C ALA A 87 -21.81 8.02 -3.76
N ASN A 88 -22.86 7.23 -3.98
CA ASN A 88 -23.72 7.35 -5.14
C ASN A 88 -24.78 8.43 -4.88
N ASP A 89 -25.32 9.02 -5.95
CA ASP A 89 -26.27 10.13 -5.85
C ASP A 89 -27.49 9.82 -4.95
N GLY A 90 -27.98 8.58 -4.97
CA GLY A 90 -29.15 8.16 -4.17
C GLY A 90 -28.93 8.09 -2.65
N VAL A 91 -27.68 8.16 -2.16
CA VAL A 91 -27.35 8.06 -0.71
C VAL A 91 -26.49 9.21 -0.21
N ILE A 92 -26.26 10.22 -1.03
CA ILE A 92 -25.32 11.30 -0.70
C ILE A 92 -25.78 12.11 0.51
N ASP A 93 -27.09 12.36 0.61
CA ASP A 93 -27.67 13.14 1.71
C ASP A 93 -27.65 12.36 3.03
N GLU A 94 -27.87 11.04 2.98
CA GLU A 94 -27.75 10.16 4.16
C GLU A 94 -26.30 10.12 4.67
N VAL A 95 -25.34 10.01 3.74
CA VAL A 95 -23.91 10.01 4.08
C VAL A 95 -23.52 11.37 4.68
N ARG A 96 -24.00 12.47 4.12
CA ARG A 96 -23.75 13.82 4.65
C ARG A 96 -24.30 13.95 6.07
N GLN A 97 -25.55 13.59 6.29
CA GLN A 97 -26.18 13.64 7.60
C GLN A 97 -25.44 12.78 8.62
N LEU A 98 -25.01 11.58 8.24
CA LEU A 98 -24.20 10.72 9.11
C LEU A 98 -22.87 11.40 9.49
N LEU A 99 -22.19 12.00 8.52
CA LEU A 99 -20.90 12.68 8.77
C LEU A 99 -21.09 13.94 9.61
N ASP A 100 -22.15 14.73 9.38
CA ASP A 100 -22.49 15.88 10.22
C ASP A 100 -22.74 15.46 11.66
N ASN A 101 -23.51 14.40 11.88
CA ASN A 101 -23.75 13.85 13.21
C ASN A 101 -22.46 13.37 13.91
N LEU A 102 -21.58 12.70 13.17
CA LEU A 102 -20.31 12.19 13.72
C LEU A 102 -19.34 13.32 14.08
N THR A 103 -19.31 14.39 13.29
CA THR A 103 -18.36 15.50 13.46
C THR A 103 -18.87 16.60 14.39
N SER A 104 -20.17 16.61 14.71
CA SER A 104 -20.75 17.54 15.69
C SER A 104 -20.46 17.15 17.15
N ASP A 105 -19.98 15.94 17.39
CA ASP A 105 -19.58 15.47 18.71
C ASP A 105 -18.23 16.12 19.11
N PRO A 106 -18.20 17.01 20.12
CA PRO A 106 -16.98 17.73 20.50
C PRO A 106 -15.90 16.84 21.11
N ASP A 107 -16.27 15.65 21.59
CA ASP A 107 -15.33 14.69 22.16
C ASP A 107 -14.59 13.88 21.10
N ARG A 108 -14.97 14.07 19.82
CA ARG A 108 -14.34 13.40 18.66
C ARG A 108 -13.52 14.38 17.85
N ASP A 109 -12.23 14.14 17.74
CA ASP A 109 -11.38 14.91 16.82
C ASP A 109 -11.57 14.42 15.38
N LEU A 110 -12.74 14.73 14.82
CA LEU A 110 -13.17 14.37 13.47
C LEU A 110 -13.47 15.61 12.65
N GLY A 111 -13.43 15.48 11.34
CA GLY A 111 -13.88 16.49 10.40
C GLY A 111 -14.00 15.93 9.02
N PHE A 112 -14.88 16.50 8.21
CA PHE A 112 -14.99 16.16 6.81
C PHE A 112 -15.17 17.39 5.94
N PHE A 113 -14.97 17.24 4.66
CA PHE A 113 -15.37 18.21 3.64
C PHE A 113 -15.85 17.48 2.40
N GLU A 114 -16.78 18.07 1.70
CA GLU A 114 -17.23 17.58 0.41
C GLU A 114 -16.31 18.08 -0.68
N CYS A 115 -15.81 17.14 -1.48
CA CYS A 115 -14.98 17.49 -2.62
C CYS A 115 -15.82 18.07 -3.76
N ASN A 116 -15.43 19.21 -4.30
CA ASN A 116 -15.89 19.60 -5.62
C ASN A 116 -15.33 18.63 -6.70
N PRO A 117 -15.84 18.64 -7.96
CA PRO A 117 -15.40 17.68 -8.98
C PRO A 117 -13.92 17.66 -9.25
N LYS A 118 -13.23 18.80 -9.13
CA LYS A 118 -11.78 18.90 -9.31
C LYS A 118 -11.04 18.25 -8.15
N GLU A 119 -11.48 18.48 -6.93
CA GLU A 119 -10.94 17.88 -5.72
C GLU A 119 -11.19 16.36 -5.67
N ALA A 120 -12.39 15.91 -6.05
CA ALA A 120 -12.71 14.49 -6.13
C ALA A 120 -11.80 13.76 -7.13
N LYS A 121 -11.60 14.34 -8.31
CA LYS A 121 -10.63 13.79 -9.28
C LYS A 121 -9.22 13.74 -8.72
N ALA A 122 -8.79 14.79 -8.03
CA ALA A 122 -7.47 14.86 -7.42
C ALA A 122 -7.31 13.81 -6.30
N ALA A 123 -8.32 13.63 -5.45
CA ALA A 123 -8.32 12.64 -4.38
C ALA A 123 -8.19 11.20 -4.91
N LEU A 124 -8.97 10.84 -5.92
CA LEU A 124 -8.92 9.52 -6.55
C LEU A 124 -7.59 9.28 -7.25
N LEU A 125 -7.07 10.26 -7.98
CA LEU A 125 -5.77 10.15 -8.63
C LEU A 125 -4.64 10.05 -7.61
N HIS A 126 -4.70 10.83 -6.52
CA HIS A 126 -3.72 10.74 -5.44
C HIS A 126 -3.72 9.35 -4.79
N ARG A 127 -4.91 8.81 -4.49
CA ARG A 127 -5.05 7.45 -3.95
C ARG A 127 -4.43 6.40 -4.89
N PHE A 128 -4.62 6.55 -6.21
CA PHE A 128 -4.05 5.65 -7.21
C PHE A 128 -2.51 5.69 -7.23
N VAL A 129 -1.92 6.88 -7.27
CA VAL A 129 -0.45 7.00 -7.33
C VAL A 129 0.22 6.71 -5.99
N ALA A 130 -0.49 6.90 -4.88
CA ALA A 130 0.03 6.63 -3.54
C ALA A 130 0.46 5.18 -3.37
N GLY A 131 -0.20 4.22 -4.02
CA GLY A 131 0.18 2.80 -3.98
C GLY A 131 1.61 2.51 -4.46
N SER A 132 2.24 3.43 -5.22
CA SER A 132 3.63 3.29 -5.65
C SER A 132 4.66 3.95 -4.72
N ALA A 133 4.22 4.61 -3.64
CA ALA A 133 5.09 5.44 -2.81
C ALA A 133 6.21 4.66 -2.13
N SER A 134 5.92 3.47 -1.62
CA SER A 134 6.89 2.59 -0.94
C SER A 134 8.01 2.14 -1.87
N GLY A 135 7.66 1.68 -3.07
CA GLY A 135 8.61 1.31 -4.11
C GLY A 135 9.47 2.49 -4.56
N ARG A 136 8.86 3.68 -4.70
CA ARG A 136 9.59 4.92 -5.07
C ARG A 136 10.57 5.35 -3.97
N ILE A 137 10.18 5.26 -2.69
CA ILE A 137 11.09 5.53 -1.57
C ILE A 137 12.29 4.59 -1.62
N LYS A 138 12.05 3.29 -1.77
CA LYS A 138 13.14 2.30 -1.88
C LYS A 138 14.06 2.60 -3.06
N LEU A 139 13.51 2.91 -4.22
CA LEU A 139 14.28 3.20 -5.43
C LEU A 139 15.16 4.46 -5.28
N ILE A 140 14.57 5.56 -4.81
CA ILE A 140 15.26 6.86 -4.72
C ILE A 140 16.27 6.88 -3.57
N LYS A 141 15.96 6.20 -2.45
CA LYS A 141 16.80 6.15 -1.26
C LYS A 141 17.58 4.83 -1.13
N LYS A 142 17.80 4.10 -2.19
CA LYS A 142 18.40 2.76 -2.21
C LYS A 142 19.63 2.63 -1.29
N ASP A 143 20.48 3.66 -1.25
CA ASP A 143 21.71 3.65 -0.46
C ASP A 143 21.47 3.88 1.04
N LYS A 144 20.28 4.38 1.43
CA LYS A 144 19.95 4.83 2.79
C LYS A 144 18.91 3.96 3.50
N VAL A 145 18.19 3.13 2.75
CA VAL A 145 17.13 2.26 3.29
C VAL A 145 17.40 0.79 2.98
N GLY A 146 16.74 -0.08 3.73
CA GLY A 146 16.76 -1.53 3.53
C GLY A 146 15.65 -2.01 2.60
N ASP A 147 15.13 -3.21 2.90
CA ASP A 147 14.12 -3.84 2.07
C ASP A 147 12.73 -3.23 2.24
N LEU A 148 11.91 -3.40 1.20
CA LEU A 148 10.47 -3.14 1.21
C LEU A 148 9.76 -4.42 1.63
N MET A 149 8.90 -4.31 2.63
CA MET A 149 8.12 -5.40 3.20
C MET A 149 6.63 -5.08 3.08
N PRO A 150 5.97 -5.53 2.00
CA PRO A 150 4.53 -5.37 1.87
C PRO A 150 3.79 -6.46 2.65
N PHE A 151 2.72 -6.06 3.32
CA PHE A 151 1.81 -6.96 4.03
C PHE A 151 0.38 -6.56 3.76
N ASP A 152 -0.44 -7.53 3.40
CA ASP A 152 -1.89 -7.39 3.29
C ASP A 152 -2.52 -8.17 4.43
N ILE A 153 -3.14 -7.47 5.37
CA ILE A 153 -3.67 -8.06 6.58
C ILE A 153 -5.15 -7.72 6.77
N ALA A 154 -5.91 -8.65 7.30
CA ALA A 154 -7.26 -8.43 7.79
C ALA A 154 -7.29 -8.61 9.30
N LEU A 155 -7.70 -7.57 10.01
CA LEU A 155 -7.89 -7.58 11.44
C LEU A 155 -9.23 -8.21 11.80
N ARG A 156 -9.39 -8.61 13.07
CA ARG A 156 -10.70 -8.99 13.60
C ARG A 156 -11.64 -7.79 13.51
N ARG A 157 -12.92 -8.07 13.24
CA ARG A 157 -13.93 -7.01 13.06
C ARG A 157 -14.11 -6.12 14.31
N ASN A 158 -13.82 -6.63 15.49
CA ASN A 158 -13.89 -5.94 16.77
C ASN A 158 -12.51 -5.55 17.33
N ASP A 159 -11.51 -5.39 16.46
CA ASP A 159 -10.19 -4.94 16.89
C ASP A 159 -10.21 -3.42 17.09
N GLU A 160 -10.24 -2.98 18.32
CA GLU A 160 -10.30 -1.56 18.69
C GLU A 160 -8.96 -0.86 18.49
N ASP A 161 -7.86 -1.61 18.51
CA ASP A 161 -6.49 -1.08 18.35
C ASP A 161 -5.98 -1.20 16.91
N TRP A 162 -6.88 -1.06 15.94
CA TRP A 162 -6.59 -1.21 14.50
C TRP A 162 -5.52 -0.24 13.98
N HIS A 163 -5.31 0.89 14.64
CA HIS A 163 -4.37 1.94 14.25
C HIS A 163 -2.94 1.68 14.78
N ASN A 164 -2.79 0.87 15.83
CA ASN A 164 -1.52 0.58 16.49
C ASN A 164 -1.10 -0.89 16.32
N ILE A 165 -1.08 -1.35 15.05
CA ILE A 165 -0.84 -2.76 14.72
C ILE A 165 0.63 -3.17 14.89
N LEU A 166 1.54 -2.21 14.95
CA LEU A 166 2.98 -2.49 14.93
C LEU A 166 3.62 -2.26 16.30
N PRO A 167 4.23 -3.28 16.92
CA PRO A 167 5.00 -3.12 18.14
C PRO A 167 6.09 -2.05 18.01
N LEU A 168 6.34 -1.31 19.09
CA LEU A 168 7.33 -0.23 19.10
C LEU A 168 8.73 -0.69 18.67
N GLU A 169 9.12 -1.90 19.07
CA GLU A 169 10.40 -2.51 18.67
C GLU A 169 10.53 -2.61 17.14
N LEU A 170 9.46 -3.04 16.46
CA LEU A 170 9.45 -3.16 15.00
C LEU A 170 9.29 -1.79 14.34
N LYS A 171 8.47 -0.90 14.92
CA LYS A 171 8.31 0.47 14.45
C LYS A 171 9.64 1.22 14.38
N ASN A 172 10.51 1.01 15.35
CA ASN A 172 11.84 1.60 15.39
C ASN A 172 12.80 1.08 14.29
N GLN A 173 12.47 -0.04 13.64
CA GLN A 173 13.26 -0.60 12.53
C GLN A 173 12.84 -0.04 11.17
N LEU A 174 11.80 0.79 11.11
CA LEU A 174 11.28 1.33 9.87
C LEU A 174 11.94 2.66 9.50
N ALA A 175 12.29 2.78 8.23
CA ALA A 175 12.66 4.05 7.60
C ALA A 175 11.41 4.82 7.10
N ALA A 176 10.36 4.09 6.70
CA ALA A 176 9.06 4.65 6.35
C ALA A 176 7.94 3.62 6.63
N PRO A 177 7.03 3.92 7.56
CA PRO A 177 5.83 3.14 7.80
C PRO A 177 4.71 3.69 6.91
N LEU A 178 4.38 3.02 5.83
CA LEU A 178 3.28 3.42 4.96
C LEU A 178 2.09 2.51 5.23
N CYS A 179 0.92 3.09 5.47
CA CYS A 179 -0.31 2.36 5.76
C CYS A 179 -1.48 2.89 4.91
N LEU A 180 -2.09 2.00 4.18
CA LEU A 180 -3.28 2.21 3.36
C LEU A 180 -4.28 1.12 3.69
N SER A 181 -5.58 1.41 3.66
CA SER A 181 -6.61 0.43 3.99
C SER A 181 -7.82 0.54 3.08
N HIS A 182 -8.55 -0.56 2.96
CA HIS A 182 -9.90 -0.62 2.44
C HIS A 182 -10.86 -0.78 3.61
N PHE A 183 -11.53 0.31 3.97
CA PHE A 183 -12.30 0.39 5.21
C PHE A 183 -13.40 -0.68 5.32
N PHE A 184 -14.18 -0.87 4.25
CA PHE A 184 -15.33 -1.78 4.31
C PHE A 184 -14.98 -3.26 4.35
N CYS A 185 -13.84 -3.67 3.83
CA CYS A 185 -13.37 -5.06 3.91
C CYS A 185 -12.34 -5.29 5.02
N LEU A 186 -12.02 -4.25 5.81
CA LEU A 186 -11.07 -4.30 6.93
C LEU A 186 -9.67 -4.81 6.54
N VAL A 187 -9.31 -4.64 5.27
CA VAL A 187 -7.97 -4.99 4.78
C VAL A 187 -7.05 -3.80 4.94
N VAL A 188 -5.92 -4.04 5.56
CA VAL A 188 -4.86 -3.06 5.78
C VAL A 188 -3.63 -3.46 4.98
N HIS A 189 -3.16 -2.55 4.14
CA HIS A 189 -1.89 -2.69 3.42
C HIS A 189 -0.81 -1.95 4.19
N HIS A 190 0.16 -2.68 4.69
CA HIS A 190 1.36 -2.14 5.29
C HIS A 190 2.53 -2.28 4.34
N ASP A 191 3.01 -1.16 3.85
CA ASP A 191 4.21 -1.09 3.03
C ASP A 191 5.36 -0.55 3.88
N PHE A 192 6.07 -1.44 4.55
CA PHE A 192 7.17 -1.06 5.41
C PHE A 192 8.48 -0.98 4.65
N VAL A 193 9.09 0.19 4.64
CA VAL A 193 10.47 0.35 4.17
C VAL A 193 11.38 0.24 5.39
N LEU A 194 12.20 -0.79 5.45
CA LEU A 194 13.11 -1.04 6.56
C LEU A 194 14.27 -0.05 6.58
N LYS A 195 14.85 0.18 7.76
CA LYS A 195 16.16 0.85 7.88
C LYS A 195 17.24 -0.04 7.29
N LYS A 196 18.31 0.59 6.82
CA LYS A 196 19.49 -0.14 6.32
C LYS A 196 20.09 -1.01 7.43
N GLY A 197 20.39 -2.27 7.11
CA GLY A 197 20.97 -3.22 8.06
C GLY A 197 19.96 -4.05 8.86
N VAL A 198 18.67 -3.77 8.75
CA VAL A 198 17.62 -4.62 9.34
C VAL A 198 17.46 -5.88 8.51
N ASP A 199 17.50 -7.04 9.15
CA ASP A 199 17.25 -8.32 8.48
C ASP A 199 15.75 -8.50 8.19
N PRO A 200 15.35 -8.59 6.89
CA PRO A 200 13.94 -8.68 6.51
C PRO A 200 13.28 -9.99 6.96
N LYS A 201 14.04 -11.08 7.08
CA LYS A 201 13.49 -12.37 7.51
C LYS A 201 13.11 -12.33 9.00
N THR A 202 13.99 -11.83 9.83
CA THR A 202 13.74 -11.65 11.28
C THR A 202 12.61 -10.67 11.53
N PHE A 203 12.60 -9.53 10.82
CA PHE A 203 11.50 -8.56 10.90
C PHE A 203 10.16 -9.21 10.55
N LYS A 204 10.11 -9.92 9.42
CA LYS A 204 8.88 -10.61 8.98
C LYS A 204 8.41 -11.63 10.02
N ALA A 205 9.30 -12.47 10.52
CA ALA A 205 8.94 -13.51 11.51
C ALA A 205 8.32 -12.90 12.77
N LYS A 206 8.95 -11.85 13.33
CA LYS A 206 8.43 -11.15 14.52
C LYS A 206 7.07 -10.49 14.24
N TYR A 207 6.92 -9.86 13.08
CA TYR A 207 5.67 -9.19 12.73
C TYR A 207 4.53 -10.20 12.52
N LEU A 208 4.77 -11.31 11.83
CA LEU A 208 3.78 -12.36 11.65
C LEU A 208 3.37 -12.99 12.98
N ALA A 209 4.30 -13.27 13.87
CA ALA A 209 3.98 -13.77 15.23
C ALA A 209 3.11 -12.79 16.02
N HIS A 210 3.34 -11.49 15.89
CA HIS A 210 2.49 -10.47 16.49
C HIS A 210 1.08 -10.45 15.88
N LEU A 211 0.95 -10.59 14.56
CA LEU A 211 -0.35 -10.68 13.88
C LEU A 211 -1.12 -11.94 14.29
N ASP A 212 -0.43 -13.07 14.40
CA ASP A 212 -1.02 -14.33 14.87
C ASP A 212 -1.60 -14.20 16.28
N ALA A 213 -0.85 -13.58 17.20
CA ALA A 213 -1.30 -13.34 18.57
C ALA A 213 -2.55 -12.43 18.61
N ARG A 214 -2.74 -11.53 17.64
CA ARG A 214 -3.95 -10.70 17.48
C ARG A 214 -5.08 -11.43 16.74
N GLY A 215 -4.83 -12.62 16.20
CA GLY A 215 -5.79 -13.38 15.39
C GLY A 215 -6.09 -12.70 14.05
N ALA A 216 -5.16 -11.88 13.55
CA ALA A 216 -5.24 -11.30 12.22
C ALA A 216 -5.07 -12.40 11.14
N LYS A 217 -5.62 -12.15 9.95
CA LYS A 217 -5.46 -13.02 8.78
C LYS A 217 -4.57 -12.37 7.76
N TYR A 218 -3.67 -13.16 7.18
CA TYR A 218 -2.77 -12.72 6.11
C TYR A 218 -2.38 -13.92 5.22
N PRO A 219 -2.18 -13.68 3.93
CA PRO A 219 -2.46 -12.46 3.20
C PRO A 219 -3.97 -12.24 3.06
N ALA A 220 -4.42 -11.00 3.12
CA ALA A 220 -5.84 -10.69 3.00
C ALA A 220 -6.33 -10.61 1.56
N GLU A 221 -5.51 -10.14 0.62
CA GLU A 221 -5.87 -9.98 -0.79
C GLU A 221 -4.92 -10.68 -1.76
N HIS A 222 -3.61 -10.60 -1.53
CA HIS A 222 -2.60 -11.02 -2.49
C HIS A 222 -1.69 -12.11 -1.92
N ASN A 223 -1.10 -12.91 -2.81
CA ASN A 223 -0.11 -13.94 -2.49
C ASN A 223 -0.61 -15.13 -1.67
N VAL A 224 -1.93 -15.35 -1.63
CA VAL A 224 -2.49 -16.58 -1.04
C VAL A 224 -1.88 -17.78 -1.76
N GLY A 225 -1.30 -18.68 -0.99
CA GLY A 225 -0.70 -19.89 -1.50
C GLY A 225 0.65 -19.75 -2.20
N HIS A 226 1.05 -18.51 -2.55
CA HIS A 226 2.37 -18.28 -3.14
C HIS A 226 3.43 -18.04 -2.06
N LEU A 227 3.21 -17.06 -1.19
CA LEU A 227 4.14 -16.71 -0.11
C LEU A 227 3.78 -17.38 1.23
N TYR A 228 2.53 -17.73 1.43
CA TYR A 228 2.00 -18.20 2.70
C TYR A 228 1.36 -19.58 2.58
N LYS A 229 1.45 -20.35 3.66
CA LYS A 229 0.83 -21.66 3.75
C LYS A 229 -0.69 -21.52 3.92
N ALA A 230 -1.47 -22.29 3.17
CA ALA A 230 -2.91 -22.31 3.34
C ALA A 230 -3.30 -22.90 4.73
N GLU A 231 -4.28 -22.25 5.37
CA GLU A 231 -4.88 -22.80 6.57
C GLU A 231 -5.53 -24.17 6.29
N PRO A 232 -5.68 -25.04 7.29
CA PRO A 232 -6.23 -26.38 7.09
C PRO A 232 -7.57 -26.38 6.35
N THR A 233 -8.50 -25.50 6.73
CA THR A 233 -9.82 -25.38 6.11
C THR A 233 -9.74 -25.00 4.62
N LEU A 234 -8.85 -24.09 4.25
CA LEU A 234 -8.64 -23.67 2.86
C LEU A 234 -7.96 -24.77 2.06
N ARG A 235 -6.99 -25.45 2.65
CA ARG A 235 -6.32 -26.60 2.05
C ARG A 235 -7.30 -27.73 1.73
N ASP A 236 -8.17 -28.05 2.68
CA ASP A 236 -9.14 -29.14 2.53
C ASP A 236 -10.22 -28.77 1.49
N PHE A 237 -10.59 -27.49 1.43
CA PHE A 237 -11.46 -26.96 0.39
C PHE A 237 -10.82 -27.11 -1.01
N TYR A 238 -9.55 -26.75 -1.19
CA TYR A 238 -8.87 -26.94 -2.47
C TYR A 238 -8.76 -28.42 -2.88
N ARG A 239 -8.46 -29.29 -1.93
CA ARG A 239 -8.44 -30.75 -2.19
C ARG A 239 -9.80 -31.30 -2.59
N GLY A 240 -10.86 -30.78 -2.01
CA GLY A 240 -12.24 -31.16 -2.38
C GLY A 240 -12.62 -30.72 -3.79
N LEU A 241 -12.17 -29.52 -4.23
CA LEU A 241 -12.44 -29.00 -5.57
C LEU A 241 -11.60 -29.64 -6.65
N ASP A 242 -10.34 -29.98 -6.37
CA ASP A 242 -9.40 -30.57 -7.31
C ASP A 242 -8.66 -31.77 -6.69
N PRO A 243 -9.34 -32.92 -6.53
CA PRO A 243 -8.75 -34.12 -5.92
C PRO A 243 -7.52 -34.64 -6.66
N THR A 244 -7.39 -34.29 -7.92
CA THR A 244 -6.28 -34.73 -8.78
C THR A 244 -5.07 -33.81 -8.72
N ASN A 245 -5.18 -32.63 -8.08
CA ASN A 245 -4.17 -31.59 -8.06
C ASN A 245 -3.71 -31.17 -9.47
N SER A 246 -4.69 -30.98 -10.38
CA SER A 246 -4.45 -30.64 -11.78
C SER A 246 -4.38 -29.12 -12.01
N PHE A 247 -5.02 -28.33 -11.13
CA PHE A 247 -5.09 -26.88 -11.21
C PHE A 247 -4.22 -26.24 -10.12
N ASN A 248 -3.33 -25.33 -10.52
CA ASN A 248 -2.47 -24.57 -9.59
C ASN A 248 -1.71 -25.46 -8.56
N ALA A 249 -1.13 -26.56 -9.01
CA ALA A 249 -0.39 -27.49 -8.16
C ALA A 249 0.65 -26.74 -7.31
N GLY A 250 0.66 -26.98 -5.99
CA GLY A 250 1.51 -26.30 -5.02
C GLY A 250 0.94 -24.99 -4.46
N VAL A 251 -0.28 -24.59 -4.86
CA VAL A 251 -0.98 -23.47 -4.20
C VAL A 251 -1.16 -23.76 -2.71
N GLY A 252 -1.06 -22.73 -1.87
CA GLY A 252 -1.15 -22.92 -0.42
C GLY A 252 0.02 -23.65 0.21
N LYS A 253 1.17 -23.77 -0.49
CA LYS A 253 2.31 -24.59 -0.05
C LYS A 253 1.94 -26.06 0.12
N MET A 254 0.94 -26.53 -0.63
CA MET A 254 0.58 -27.94 -0.70
C MET A 254 1.50 -28.69 -1.64
N SER A 255 1.29 -30.02 -1.75
CA SER A 255 2.01 -30.87 -2.70
C SER A 255 1.88 -30.35 -4.14
N LYS A 256 2.94 -30.49 -4.93
CA LYS A 256 2.95 -30.22 -6.38
C LYS A 256 2.67 -31.47 -7.22
N PHE A 257 2.54 -32.62 -6.57
CA PHE A 257 2.36 -33.91 -7.24
C PHE A 257 0.89 -34.24 -7.42
N LYS A 258 0.63 -35.10 -8.41
CA LYS A 258 -0.72 -35.61 -8.72
C LYS A 258 -1.37 -36.18 -7.46
N SER A 259 -2.65 -35.88 -7.27
CA SER A 259 -3.46 -36.34 -6.12
C SER A 259 -2.83 -36.06 -4.76
N TYR A 260 -2.05 -34.98 -4.67
CA TYR A 260 -1.38 -34.53 -3.43
C TYR A 260 -0.43 -35.52 -2.77
N HIS A 261 0.09 -36.48 -3.54
CA HIS A 261 1.16 -37.35 -3.01
C HIS A 261 2.36 -36.52 -2.57
N GLU A 262 3.04 -36.94 -1.53
CA GLU A 262 4.31 -36.36 -1.12
C GLU A 262 5.43 -36.94 -1.98
N GLU A 263 6.52 -36.17 -2.17
CA GLU A 263 7.75 -36.68 -2.76
C GLU A 263 8.21 -37.87 -1.89
N LEU A 264 8.31 -39.03 -2.49
CA LEU A 264 9.02 -40.16 -1.87
C LEU A 264 10.49 -39.75 -1.78
N SER A 265 10.92 -39.36 -0.58
CA SER A 265 12.30 -38.99 -0.24
C SER A 265 13.26 -40.14 -0.41
#